data_7e73c5286fe30f10945df0570e2c6b20
#
_entry.id   7e73c5286fe30f10945df0570e2c6b20
#
_cell.length_a   1.000
_cell.length_b   1.000
_cell.length_c   1.000
_cell.angle_alpha   90.00
_cell.angle_beta   90.00
_cell.angle_gamma   90.00
#
_symmetry.space_group_name_H-M   'P 1'
#
loop_
_entity.id
_entity.type
_entity.pdbx_description
1 polymer ?
#
loop_
_entity_poly.entity_id
_entity_poly.type
_entity_poly.pdbx_seq_one_letter_code
_entity_poly.pdbx_strand_id
1 'polypeptide(L)'
;EAESPYAHTKQMGEEVVKSFTKYTPDFKSVLLRYFNPAGAHPSAKIGELPLGPPTSLVPVITRTAAGLIPKMYVHGSDYETRDGSCIRDYIHVSDIADAHIKALDFVLKGKNLEACSLFNLGTGNGITVFEAIKSFEKVSGKKLNHEVGPKRIGDVIAIYANNDLARKELGWQPKYGLDDMMISAWKWQQTISTITAK
;
A
#
# COMPACT_ATOMS: atom_id res chain seq x y z
N GLU A 1 3.51 -7.04 19.04
CA GLU A 1 2.09 -6.96 19.46
C GLU A 1 1.31 -6.08 18.52
N ALA A 2 -0.03 -6.31 18.42
CA ALA A 2 -0.90 -5.48 17.59
C ALA A 2 -1.24 -4.19 18.33
N GLU A 3 -1.04 -3.05 17.69
CA GLU A 3 -1.31 -1.73 18.29
C GLU A 3 -2.76 -1.23 18.03
N SER A 4 -3.56 -2.03 17.31
CA SER A 4 -4.96 -1.70 17.04
C SER A 4 -5.83 -2.95 16.93
N PRO A 5 -7.16 -2.85 17.15
CA PRO A 5 -8.09 -3.96 16.92
C PRO A 5 -7.99 -4.51 15.49
N TYR A 6 -7.83 -3.65 14.49
CA TYR A 6 -7.63 -4.08 13.10
C TYR A 6 -6.35 -4.92 12.93
N ALA A 7 -5.22 -4.47 13.45
CA ALA A 7 -3.97 -5.22 13.40
C ALA A 7 -4.12 -6.58 14.10
N HIS A 8 -4.84 -6.62 15.23
CA HIS A 8 -5.12 -7.86 15.94
C HIS A 8 -5.92 -8.85 15.09
N THR A 9 -6.97 -8.38 14.37
CA THR A 9 -7.72 -9.28 13.48
C THR A 9 -6.86 -9.88 12.36
N LYS A 10 -5.86 -9.13 11.87
CA LYS A 10 -4.91 -9.66 10.88
C LYS A 10 -3.99 -10.73 11.47
N GLN A 11 -3.49 -10.54 12.69
CA GLN A 11 -2.73 -11.56 13.40
C GLN A 11 -3.55 -12.83 13.64
N MET A 12 -4.79 -12.68 14.11
CA MET A 12 -5.71 -13.84 14.26
C MET A 12 -5.90 -14.58 12.94
N GLY A 13 -6.08 -13.86 11.83
CA GLY A 13 -6.21 -14.47 10.50
C GLY A 13 -4.97 -15.28 10.11
N GLU A 14 -3.76 -14.78 10.38
CA GLU A 14 -2.53 -15.54 10.15
C GLU A 14 -2.45 -16.80 11.01
N GLU A 15 -2.81 -16.71 12.29
CA GLU A 15 -2.80 -17.89 13.19
C GLU A 15 -3.82 -18.96 12.75
N VAL A 16 -5.00 -18.54 12.29
CA VAL A 16 -5.99 -19.48 11.72
C VAL A 16 -5.43 -20.19 10.49
N VAL A 17 -4.82 -19.47 9.55
CA VAL A 17 -4.22 -20.08 8.35
C VAL A 17 -3.08 -21.01 8.70
N LYS A 18 -2.17 -20.60 9.59
CA LYS A 18 -1.06 -21.44 10.06
C LYS A 18 -1.57 -22.73 10.73
N SER A 19 -2.57 -22.59 11.60
CA SER A 19 -3.19 -23.75 12.27
C SER A 19 -3.84 -24.69 11.27
N PHE A 20 -4.64 -24.16 10.35
CA PHE A 20 -5.28 -24.97 9.30
C PHE A 20 -4.24 -25.70 8.45
N THR A 21 -3.21 -25.00 8.01
CA THR A 21 -2.12 -25.58 7.21
C THR A 21 -1.40 -26.69 7.95
N LYS A 22 -1.16 -26.52 9.26
CA LYS A 22 -0.46 -27.51 10.09
C LYS A 22 -1.22 -28.85 10.19
N TYR A 23 -2.54 -28.79 10.24
CA TYR A 23 -3.39 -29.96 10.47
C TYR A 23 -4.07 -30.49 9.21
N THR A 24 -3.79 -29.92 8.06
CA THR A 24 -4.35 -30.38 6.76
C THR A 24 -3.23 -30.95 5.90
N PRO A 25 -3.14 -32.28 5.74
CA PRO A 25 -2.13 -32.89 4.88
C PRO A 25 -2.21 -32.32 3.45
N ASP A 26 -1.04 -32.16 2.83
CA ASP A 26 -0.87 -31.67 1.43
C ASP A 26 -1.34 -30.25 1.14
N PHE A 27 -1.92 -29.56 2.14
CA PHE A 27 -2.26 -28.15 2.00
C PHE A 27 -1.04 -27.26 2.23
N LYS A 28 -0.80 -26.34 1.32
CA LYS A 28 0.27 -25.35 1.40
C LYS A 28 -0.31 -23.95 1.36
N SER A 29 0.24 -23.05 2.16
CA SER A 29 -0.20 -21.66 2.18
C SER A 29 0.97 -20.68 2.08
N VAL A 30 0.69 -19.52 1.50
CA VAL A 30 1.59 -18.37 1.49
C VAL A 30 0.85 -17.16 2.02
N LEU A 31 1.38 -16.55 3.06
CA LEU A 31 0.89 -15.32 3.65
C LEU A 31 1.70 -14.15 3.08
N LEU A 32 1.02 -13.23 2.42
CA LEU A 32 1.62 -12.03 1.84
C LEU A 32 1.20 -10.81 2.67
N ARG A 33 2.13 -10.24 3.43
CA ARG A 33 1.93 -9.00 4.19
C ARG A 33 2.33 -7.82 3.33
N TYR A 34 1.40 -7.18 2.66
CA TYR A 34 1.68 -5.94 1.93
C TYR A 34 1.42 -4.72 2.80
N PHE A 35 2.31 -3.74 2.65
CA PHE A 35 2.28 -2.50 3.44
C PHE A 35 1.17 -1.56 2.93
N ASN A 36 1.48 -0.42 2.36
CA ASN A 36 0.45 0.52 1.91
C ASN A 36 0.25 0.43 0.38
N PRO A 37 -0.75 -0.33 -0.11
CA PRO A 37 -1.05 -0.38 -1.54
C PRO A 37 -1.34 1.01 -2.10
N ALA A 38 -0.75 1.33 -3.25
CA ALA A 38 -0.90 2.63 -3.89
C ALA A 38 -0.88 2.49 -5.42
N GLY A 39 -1.33 3.53 -6.11
CA GLY A 39 -1.40 3.53 -7.56
C GLY A 39 -2.62 2.81 -8.12
N ALA A 40 -2.63 2.65 -9.41
CA ALA A 40 -3.64 1.94 -10.18
C ALA A 40 -2.97 1.17 -11.32
N HIS A 41 -3.70 0.31 -12.02
CA HIS A 41 -3.15 -0.35 -13.20
C HIS A 41 -2.73 0.70 -14.24
N PRO A 42 -1.54 0.57 -14.88
CA PRO A 42 -1.02 1.59 -15.80
C PRO A 42 -1.96 1.96 -16.97
N SER A 43 -2.89 1.04 -17.33
CA SER A 43 -3.92 1.31 -18.34
C SER A 43 -5.02 2.27 -17.90
N ALA A 44 -5.09 2.62 -16.62
CA ALA A 44 -6.17 3.40 -16.01
C ALA A 44 -7.59 2.83 -16.25
N LYS A 45 -7.72 1.52 -16.46
CA LYS A 45 -9.01 0.82 -16.60
C LYS A 45 -9.52 0.24 -15.28
N ILE A 46 -8.62 0.03 -14.33
CA ILE A 46 -8.91 -0.45 -12.98
C ILE A 46 -8.03 0.28 -11.96
N GLY A 47 -8.58 0.51 -10.79
CA GLY A 47 -7.93 1.18 -9.67
C GLY A 47 -8.86 1.23 -8.46
N GLU A 48 -8.43 1.88 -7.40
CA GLU A 48 -9.20 2.02 -6.17
C GLU A 48 -10.41 2.95 -6.38
N LEU A 49 -11.62 2.46 -6.04
CA LEU A 49 -12.86 3.23 -6.10
C LEU A 49 -13.59 3.13 -4.75
N PRO A 50 -13.28 4.02 -3.79
CA PRO A 50 -13.95 4.02 -2.49
C PRO A 50 -15.44 4.33 -2.63
N LEU A 51 -16.30 3.54 -1.98
CA LEU A 51 -17.75 3.77 -1.91
C LEU A 51 -18.14 4.94 -0.97
N GLY A 52 -17.17 5.44 -0.19
CA GLY A 52 -17.34 6.54 0.76
C GLY A 52 -16.15 7.48 0.75
N PRO A 53 -16.01 8.29 1.82
CA PRO A 53 -14.81 9.11 2.00
C PRO A 53 -13.55 8.24 2.02
N PRO A 54 -12.51 8.57 1.24
CA PRO A 54 -11.29 7.79 1.21
C PRO A 54 -10.54 7.94 2.55
N THR A 55 -9.99 6.84 3.03
CA THR A 55 -9.15 6.80 4.25
C THR A 55 -7.66 6.65 3.94
N SER A 56 -7.34 6.20 2.71
CA SER A 56 -5.97 6.02 2.23
C SER A 56 -5.41 7.31 1.64
N LEU A 57 -4.10 7.58 1.83
CA LEU A 57 -3.46 8.84 1.44
C LEU A 57 -3.58 9.13 -0.06
N VAL A 58 -3.27 8.17 -0.94
CA VAL A 58 -3.23 8.40 -2.39
C VAL A 58 -4.59 8.75 -2.98
N PRO A 59 -5.70 8.07 -2.64
CA PRO A 59 -7.05 8.51 -3.03
C PRO A 59 -7.44 9.89 -2.47
N VAL A 60 -7.02 10.24 -1.24
CA VAL A 60 -7.25 11.60 -0.71
C VAL A 60 -6.52 12.64 -1.56
N ILE A 61 -5.25 12.42 -1.90
CA ILE A 61 -4.45 13.28 -2.77
C ILE A 61 -5.15 13.48 -4.13
N THR A 62 -5.48 12.38 -4.82
CA THR A 62 -6.05 12.46 -6.18
C THR A 62 -7.43 13.08 -6.20
N ARG A 63 -8.29 12.81 -5.20
CA ARG A 63 -9.63 13.44 -5.09
C ARG A 63 -9.53 14.91 -4.70
N THR A 64 -8.55 15.31 -3.89
CA THR A 64 -8.28 16.72 -3.61
C THR A 64 -7.86 17.46 -4.88
N ALA A 65 -6.95 16.88 -5.66
CA ALA A 65 -6.52 17.45 -6.93
C ALA A 65 -7.63 17.52 -8.00
N ALA A 66 -8.61 16.61 -7.92
CA ALA A 66 -9.80 16.62 -8.77
C ALA A 66 -10.90 17.58 -8.29
N GLY A 67 -10.71 18.26 -7.15
CA GLY A 67 -11.71 19.17 -6.57
C GLY A 67 -12.88 18.48 -5.86
N LEU A 68 -12.82 17.15 -5.69
CA LEU A 68 -13.85 16.36 -4.99
C LEU A 68 -13.72 16.46 -3.46
N ILE A 69 -12.53 16.80 -2.98
CA ILE A 69 -12.24 17.13 -1.60
C ILE A 69 -11.67 18.55 -1.61
N PRO A 70 -12.29 19.51 -0.89
CA PRO A 70 -11.87 20.91 -0.94
C PRO A 70 -10.44 21.13 -0.42
N LYS A 71 -10.03 20.38 0.60
CA LYS A 71 -8.73 20.47 1.23
C LYS A 71 -8.40 19.15 1.94
N MET A 72 -7.17 18.67 1.82
CA MET A 72 -6.70 17.53 2.61
C MET A 72 -5.94 17.98 3.86
N TYR A 73 -5.86 17.09 4.84
CA TYR A 73 -5.09 17.33 6.08
C TYR A 73 -3.91 16.39 6.18
N VAL A 74 -2.74 16.95 6.49
CA VAL A 74 -1.55 16.20 6.94
C VAL A 74 -1.65 16.09 8.46
N HIS A 75 -1.77 14.89 8.98
CA HIS A 75 -1.96 14.66 10.41
C HIS A 75 -0.63 14.70 11.17
N GLY A 76 -0.33 15.86 11.77
CA GLY A 76 0.92 16.15 12.46
C GLY A 76 2.06 16.54 11.52
N SER A 77 2.93 17.43 12.01
CA SER A 77 4.15 17.89 11.32
C SER A 77 5.35 18.00 12.27
N ASP A 78 5.25 17.36 13.41
CA ASP A 78 6.20 17.41 14.52
C ASP A 78 6.55 16.00 15.03
N TYR A 79 6.45 14.98 14.18
CA TYR A 79 6.98 13.66 14.46
C TYR A 79 8.52 13.66 14.28
N GLU A 80 9.21 12.78 14.98
CA GLU A 80 10.66 12.58 14.82
C GLU A 80 10.99 11.88 13.50
N THR A 81 10.77 12.59 12.40
CA THR A 81 11.02 12.16 11.03
C THR A 81 11.69 13.29 10.25
N ARG A 82 12.17 13.00 9.03
CA ARG A 82 12.94 13.96 8.23
C ARG A 82 12.18 15.22 7.80
N ASP A 83 10.85 15.23 7.84
CA ASP A 83 10.02 16.41 7.54
C ASP A 83 8.88 16.62 8.52
N GLY A 84 8.87 15.87 9.61
CA GLY A 84 7.89 15.97 10.67
C GLY A 84 6.59 15.20 10.42
N SER A 85 6.35 14.63 9.23
CA SER A 85 5.16 13.81 8.96
C SER A 85 5.45 12.31 9.07
N CYS A 86 4.41 11.48 9.24
CA CYS A 86 4.55 10.03 9.36
C CYS A 86 5.18 9.40 8.12
N ILE A 87 5.94 8.32 8.33
CA ILE A 87 6.57 7.52 7.29
C ILE A 87 5.79 6.23 7.06
N ARG A 88 5.50 5.92 5.79
CA ARG A 88 4.87 4.65 5.37
C ARG A 88 5.61 4.08 4.16
N ASP A 89 5.53 2.77 3.99
CA ASP A 89 6.03 2.10 2.79
C ASP A 89 4.87 1.93 1.82
N TYR A 90 4.92 2.69 0.73
CA TYR A 90 3.93 2.59 -0.35
C TYR A 90 4.43 1.62 -1.41
N ILE A 91 3.54 0.71 -1.83
CA ILE A 91 3.83 -0.32 -2.82
C ILE A 91 2.79 -0.27 -3.94
N HIS A 92 3.26 -0.32 -5.19
CA HIS A 92 2.36 -0.27 -6.34
C HIS A 92 1.49 -1.53 -6.42
N VAL A 93 0.19 -1.37 -6.69
CA VAL A 93 -0.76 -2.49 -6.77
C VAL A 93 -0.37 -3.55 -7.80
N SER A 94 0.30 -3.17 -8.89
CA SER A 94 0.81 -4.12 -9.89
C SER A 94 1.99 -4.95 -9.36
N ASP A 95 2.82 -4.41 -8.46
CA ASP A 95 3.88 -5.18 -7.81
C ASP A 95 3.31 -6.20 -6.83
N ILE A 96 2.22 -5.83 -6.13
CA ILE A 96 1.48 -6.78 -5.28
C ILE A 96 0.91 -7.91 -6.13
N ALA A 97 0.30 -7.60 -7.28
CA ALA A 97 -0.24 -8.60 -8.20
C ALA A 97 0.86 -9.56 -8.72
N ASP A 98 2.03 -9.04 -9.10
CA ASP A 98 3.19 -9.85 -9.50
C ASP A 98 3.65 -10.78 -8.35
N ALA A 99 3.62 -10.28 -7.11
CA ALA A 99 3.97 -11.10 -5.94
C ALA A 99 3.02 -12.28 -5.74
N HIS A 100 1.72 -12.11 -5.99
CA HIS A 100 0.75 -13.20 -5.91
C HIS A 100 1.04 -14.30 -6.94
N ILE A 101 1.37 -13.91 -8.18
CA ILE A 101 1.73 -14.87 -9.23
C ILE A 101 3.00 -15.63 -8.85
N LYS A 102 4.02 -14.93 -8.34
CA LYS A 102 5.26 -15.54 -7.89
C LYS A 102 5.06 -16.45 -6.68
N ALA A 103 4.18 -16.09 -5.74
CA ALA A 103 3.84 -16.92 -4.61
C ALA A 103 3.10 -18.20 -5.04
N LEU A 104 2.19 -18.11 -6.02
CA LEU A 104 1.54 -19.28 -6.61
C LEU A 104 2.57 -20.19 -7.29
N ASP A 105 3.43 -19.64 -8.12
CA ASP A 105 4.54 -20.37 -8.77
C ASP A 105 5.47 -21.06 -7.76
N PHE A 106 5.76 -20.39 -6.64
CA PHE A 106 6.59 -20.90 -5.56
C PHE A 106 5.99 -22.19 -4.96
N VAL A 107 4.68 -22.19 -4.69
CA VAL A 107 3.95 -23.36 -4.18
C VAL A 107 3.87 -24.45 -5.23
N LEU A 108 3.44 -24.13 -6.46
CA LEU A 108 3.24 -25.11 -7.53
C LEU A 108 4.54 -25.82 -7.94
N LYS A 109 5.68 -25.14 -7.82
CA LYS A 109 7.01 -25.72 -8.10
C LYS A 109 7.61 -26.45 -6.90
N GLY A 110 6.88 -26.58 -5.80
CA GLY A 110 7.33 -27.28 -4.59
C GLY A 110 8.53 -26.64 -3.90
N LYS A 111 8.74 -25.34 -4.08
CA LYS A 111 9.88 -24.61 -3.49
C LYS A 111 9.70 -24.29 -2.01
N ASN A 112 8.49 -24.36 -1.51
CA ASN A 112 8.18 -24.12 -0.11
C ASN A 112 8.64 -25.29 0.75
N LEU A 113 9.65 -25.07 1.58
CA LEU A 113 10.16 -26.06 2.54
C LEU A 113 9.18 -26.30 3.67
N GLU A 114 8.48 -25.24 4.11
CA GLU A 114 7.47 -25.31 5.16
C GLU A 114 6.05 -25.30 4.55
N ALA A 115 5.10 -25.86 5.28
CA ALA A 115 3.71 -25.90 4.85
C ALA A 115 3.08 -24.51 4.73
N CYS A 116 3.48 -23.56 5.58
CA CYS A 116 3.03 -22.16 5.57
C CYS A 116 4.26 -21.24 5.44
N SER A 117 4.34 -20.48 4.37
CA SER A 117 5.39 -19.48 4.15
C SER A 117 4.83 -18.07 4.32
N LEU A 118 5.67 -17.13 4.82
CA LEU A 118 5.25 -15.74 5.04
C LEU A 118 6.25 -14.77 4.41
N PHE A 119 5.74 -13.79 3.65
CA PHE A 119 6.56 -12.78 2.98
C PHE A 119 6.01 -11.38 3.20
N ASN A 120 6.90 -10.44 3.54
CA ASN A 120 6.55 -9.02 3.56
C ASN A 120 6.72 -8.42 2.16
N LEU A 121 5.74 -7.67 1.71
CA LEU A 121 5.72 -6.99 0.42
C LEU A 121 5.69 -5.47 0.63
N GLY A 122 6.81 -4.84 0.41
CA GLY A 122 6.99 -3.39 0.42
C GLY A 122 8.24 -3.03 -0.36
N THR A 123 8.51 -1.75 -0.49
CA THR A 123 9.70 -1.26 -1.20
C THR A 123 10.95 -1.28 -0.32
N GLY A 124 10.77 -1.31 1.01
CA GLY A 124 11.83 -1.11 1.99
C GLY A 124 12.20 0.38 2.15
N ASN A 125 11.57 1.26 1.37
CA ASN A 125 11.80 2.70 1.40
C ASN A 125 10.61 3.40 2.07
N GLY A 126 10.85 3.94 3.25
CA GLY A 126 9.84 4.74 3.93
C GLY A 126 9.65 6.09 3.25
N ILE A 127 8.40 6.43 2.93
CA ILE A 127 7.99 7.69 2.29
C ILE A 127 7.18 8.49 3.29
N THR A 128 7.49 9.79 3.44
CA THR A 128 6.72 10.71 4.27
C THR A 128 5.46 11.19 3.55
N VAL A 129 4.51 11.74 4.30
CA VAL A 129 3.29 12.32 3.70
C VAL A 129 3.61 13.50 2.79
N PHE A 130 4.55 14.38 3.20
CA PHE A 130 4.94 15.52 2.37
C PHE A 130 5.72 15.09 1.12
N GLU A 131 6.51 14.03 1.16
CA GLU A 131 7.15 13.48 -0.04
C GLU A 131 6.11 12.93 -1.02
N ALA A 132 5.07 12.27 -0.54
CA ALA A 132 3.98 11.79 -1.37
C ALA A 132 3.24 12.96 -2.06
N ILE A 133 2.97 14.04 -1.33
CA ILE A 133 2.38 15.27 -1.87
C ILE A 133 3.29 15.88 -2.93
N LYS A 134 4.58 16.05 -2.64
CA LYS A 134 5.56 16.63 -3.58
C LYS A 134 5.70 15.79 -4.87
N SER A 135 5.73 14.47 -4.74
CA SER A 135 5.75 13.57 -5.90
C SER A 135 4.50 13.76 -6.76
N PHE A 136 3.33 13.79 -6.15
CA PHE A 136 2.09 14.03 -6.87
C PHE A 136 2.07 15.40 -7.58
N GLU A 137 2.45 16.47 -6.90
CA GLU A 137 2.53 17.82 -7.50
C GLU A 137 3.49 17.84 -8.69
N LYS A 138 4.65 17.20 -8.56
CA LYS A 138 5.65 17.07 -9.62
C LYS A 138 5.09 16.38 -10.86
N VAL A 139 4.42 15.23 -10.70
CA VAL A 139 3.99 14.41 -11.85
C VAL A 139 2.67 14.87 -12.46
N SER A 140 1.81 15.53 -11.68
CA SER A 140 0.51 16.03 -12.14
C SER A 140 0.54 17.47 -12.64
N GLY A 141 1.56 18.24 -12.23
CA GLY A 141 1.62 19.69 -12.47
C GLY A 141 0.61 20.49 -11.63
N LYS A 142 -0.11 19.85 -10.70
CA LYS A 142 -1.15 20.48 -9.88
C LYS A 142 -0.65 20.72 -8.46
N LYS A 143 -0.96 21.90 -7.92
CA LYS A 143 -0.76 22.19 -6.50
C LYS A 143 -1.91 21.59 -5.68
N LEU A 144 -1.57 20.94 -4.57
CA LEU A 144 -2.54 20.37 -3.65
C LEU A 144 -2.91 21.38 -2.56
N ASN A 145 -4.22 21.59 -2.39
CA ASN A 145 -4.73 22.33 -1.24
C ASN A 145 -4.66 21.45 0.00
N HIS A 146 -3.64 21.65 0.83
CA HIS A 146 -3.45 20.89 2.06
C HIS A 146 -3.11 21.80 3.25
N GLU A 147 -3.40 21.30 4.44
CA GLU A 147 -3.13 21.97 5.72
C GLU A 147 -2.68 20.95 6.76
N VAL A 148 -1.86 21.37 7.70
CA VAL A 148 -1.46 20.54 8.81
C VAL A 148 -2.58 20.51 9.85
N GLY A 149 -3.05 19.31 10.15
CA GLY A 149 -4.03 19.04 11.21
C GLY A 149 -3.39 18.38 12.43
N PRO A 150 -4.16 18.12 13.47
CA PRO A 150 -3.66 17.45 14.69
C PRO A 150 -3.20 16.02 14.37
N LYS A 151 -2.28 15.52 15.20
CA LYS A 151 -1.88 14.10 15.19
C LYS A 151 -3.10 13.21 15.44
N ARG A 152 -3.14 12.07 14.77
CA ARG A 152 -4.14 11.04 15.06
C ARG A 152 -3.66 10.14 16.19
N ILE A 153 -4.55 9.74 17.06
CA ILE A 153 -4.26 8.80 18.14
C ILE A 153 -3.96 7.43 17.52
N GLY A 154 -2.85 6.83 17.91
CA GLY A 154 -2.42 5.51 17.43
C GLY A 154 -1.70 5.53 16.07
N ASP A 155 -1.34 6.70 15.52
CA ASP A 155 -0.49 6.74 14.32
C ASP A 155 0.94 6.29 14.67
N VAL A 156 1.40 5.27 13.98
CA VAL A 156 2.79 4.81 14.02
C VAL A 156 3.67 5.84 13.31
N ILE A 157 4.76 6.27 13.95
CA ILE A 157 5.65 7.32 13.41
C ILE A 157 6.27 6.88 12.08
N ALA A 158 6.83 5.66 12.05
CA ALA A 158 7.48 5.12 10.85
C ALA A 158 7.28 3.61 10.77
N ILE A 159 6.91 3.12 9.58
CA ILE A 159 6.83 1.70 9.29
C ILE A 159 7.15 1.43 7.80
N TYR A 160 8.08 0.51 7.56
CA TYR A 160 8.46 0.04 6.23
C TYR A 160 8.92 -1.41 6.27
N ALA A 161 8.87 -2.08 5.11
CA ALA A 161 9.12 -3.50 4.99
C ALA A 161 10.62 -3.84 5.01
N ASN A 162 10.93 -5.00 5.56
CA ASN A 162 12.06 -5.78 5.08
C ASN A 162 11.51 -6.83 4.11
N ASN A 163 11.87 -6.73 2.83
CA ASN A 163 11.42 -7.61 1.75
C ASN A 163 12.47 -8.61 1.29
N ASP A 164 13.59 -8.77 2.01
CA ASP A 164 14.72 -9.63 1.63
C ASP A 164 14.30 -11.07 1.40
N LEU A 165 13.41 -11.60 2.23
CA LEU A 165 12.92 -12.97 2.08
C LEU A 165 12.09 -13.14 0.81
N ALA A 166 11.22 -12.20 0.49
CA ALA A 166 10.44 -12.22 -0.75
C ALA A 166 11.36 -12.14 -1.99
N ARG A 167 12.39 -11.31 -1.91
CA ARG A 167 13.39 -11.20 -2.97
C ARG A 167 14.14 -12.51 -3.16
N LYS A 168 14.62 -13.11 -2.08
CA LYS A 168 15.43 -14.32 -2.10
C LYS A 168 14.62 -15.54 -2.55
N GLU A 169 13.46 -15.78 -1.96
CA GLU A 169 12.72 -17.04 -2.13
C GLU A 169 11.74 -16.99 -3.31
N LEU A 170 11.02 -15.86 -3.49
CA LEU A 170 10.09 -15.68 -4.60
C LEU A 170 10.75 -15.11 -5.85
N GLY A 171 11.98 -14.58 -5.76
CA GLY A 171 12.58 -13.77 -6.83
C GLY A 171 11.76 -12.52 -7.15
N TRP A 172 11.06 -12.00 -6.14
CA TRP A 172 10.21 -10.82 -6.28
C TRP A 172 10.92 -9.56 -5.80
N GLN A 173 10.71 -8.47 -6.52
CA GLN A 173 11.12 -7.13 -6.09
C GLN A 173 10.16 -6.10 -6.66
N PRO A 174 9.95 -4.97 -5.96
CA PRO A 174 9.13 -3.88 -6.48
C PRO A 174 9.81 -3.25 -7.71
N LYS A 175 8.98 -2.90 -8.70
CA LYS A 175 9.43 -2.31 -9.99
C LYS A 175 9.02 -0.85 -10.12
N TYR A 176 7.93 -0.46 -9.46
CA TYR A 176 7.35 0.87 -9.57
C TYR A 176 7.76 1.74 -8.38
N GLY A 177 8.17 2.97 -8.68
CA GLY A 177 8.50 3.99 -7.68
C GLY A 177 7.29 4.83 -7.27
N LEU A 178 7.54 5.80 -6.37
CA LEU A 178 6.50 6.71 -5.87
C LEU A 178 5.86 7.53 -7.01
N ASP A 179 6.68 8.04 -7.93
CA ASP A 179 6.19 8.82 -9.08
C ASP A 179 5.24 7.98 -9.96
N ASP A 180 5.56 6.69 -10.19
CA ASP A 180 4.70 5.78 -10.97
C ASP A 180 3.35 5.53 -10.28
N MET A 181 3.36 5.38 -8.95
CA MET A 181 2.15 5.26 -8.13
C MET A 181 1.26 6.49 -8.29
N MET A 182 1.85 7.68 -8.21
CA MET A 182 1.11 8.94 -8.35
C MET A 182 0.59 9.16 -9.77
N ILE A 183 1.37 8.85 -10.79
CA ILE A 183 0.96 8.93 -12.20
C ILE A 183 -0.24 8.01 -12.47
N SER A 184 -0.14 6.74 -12.06
CA SER A 184 -1.19 5.76 -12.34
C SER A 184 -2.48 6.07 -11.56
N ALA A 185 -2.36 6.46 -10.28
CA ALA A 185 -3.51 6.88 -9.48
C ALA A 185 -4.20 8.12 -10.04
N TRP A 186 -3.42 9.10 -10.51
CA TRP A 186 -3.98 10.30 -11.11
C TRP A 186 -4.71 10.02 -12.43
N LYS A 187 -4.13 9.22 -13.31
CA LYS A 187 -4.79 8.77 -14.55
C LYS A 187 -6.11 8.06 -14.25
N TRP A 188 -6.12 7.17 -13.26
CA TRP A 188 -7.33 6.49 -12.82
C TRP A 188 -8.39 7.47 -12.31
N GLN A 189 -8.02 8.42 -11.45
CA GLN A 189 -8.97 9.45 -10.96
C GLN A 189 -9.58 10.27 -12.10
N GLN A 190 -8.80 10.63 -13.10
CA GLN A 190 -9.30 11.35 -14.28
C GLN A 190 -10.30 10.50 -15.08
N THR A 191 -10.01 9.19 -15.24
CA THR A 191 -10.91 8.24 -15.91
C THR A 191 -12.25 8.12 -15.18
N ILE A 192 -12.25 7.96 -13.85
CA ILE A 192 -13.48 7.89 -13.05
C ILE A 192 -14.29 9.18 -13.22
N SER A 193 -13.66 10.33 -13.07
CA SER A 193 -14.34 11.63 -13.17
C SER A 193 -15.05 11.81 -14.52
N THR A 194 -14.49 11.24 -15.58
CA THR A 194 -15.12 11.26 -16.93
C THR A 194 -16.32 10.32 -17.02
N ILE A 195 -16.26 9.18 -16.34
CA ILE A 195 -17.36 8.18 -16.34
C ILE A 195 -18.54 8.67 -15.49
N THR A 196 -18.27 9.28 -14.33
CA THR A 196 -19.31 9.76 -13.40
C THR A 196 -19.94 11.08 -13.81
N ALA A 197 -19.38 11.80 -14.76
CA ALA A 197 -19.91 13.05 -15.32
C ALA A 197 -20.92 12.82 -16.48
N LYS A 198 -21.13 11.59 -16.90
CA LYS A 198 -22.14 11.15 -17.87
C LYS A 198 -23.35 10.58 -17.17
#